data_74326dc923a78a2dc04c7b17ed58126e
#
_entry.id   74326dc923a78a2dc04c7b17ed58126e
#
_cell.length_a   1.000
_cell.length_b   1.000
_cell.length_c   1.000
_cell.angle_alpha   90.00
_cell.angle_beta   90.00
_cell.angle_gamma   90.00
#
_symmetry.space_group_name_H-M   'P 1'
#
loop_
_entity.id
_entity.type
_entity.pdbx_description
1 polymer ?
#
loop_
_entity_poly.entity_id
_entity_poly.type
_entity_poly.pdbx_seq_one_letter_code
_entity_poly.pdbx_strand_id
1 'polypeptide(L)'
;MDAPTAQIAGPPKAALAFIFAVVLIDVIALGIVIPVLPKLIESMLGGNTPRAAEIYGFFGTAWALMQFIFSPVLGALSDRFGRRPVLLVSMTGHGLDYILMALAPSLAWLFVGRIVSGITAASFSTAYAYIADVTPAEKRAAAFGMVGAAFGVGFVLGPALGGLLGTVDPRLPFWVAAAFSLANAAYGYFVLPESLPRERRMGFIWARANPVGSLRLLARERALLGMAGVAFLYHLAHVVLPSVAVLYASYRYAFDDMTMGLTLAAVGIASGLVQGFLIKPAVDRFGERASLVAGLLFGTAGFAIYGLATTRLGFWSGIPVMALWGVAGAASMGIMSRLVGASEQGQLQGANASLMALAGLLGPGLFTQVFAYAIAPGTAWQLPGAPFLLASAMLLAAAALSWRVTRPAMDRSA
;
A
#
# COMPACT_ATOMS: atom_id res chain seq x y z
N MET A 1 -12.90 -43.76 27.60
CA MET A 1 -13.24 -42.47 28.22
C MET A 1 -12.65 -41.40 27.36
N ASP A 2 -13.40 -40.98 26.34
CA ASP A 2 -12.97 -39.93 25.42
C ASP A 2 -13.14 -38.60 26.13
N ALA A 3 -12.04 -37.86 26.25
CA ALA A 3 -12.06 -36.51 26.76
C ALA A 3 -12.88 -35.64 25.78
N PRO A 4 -13.81 -34.82 26.23
CA PRO A 4 -14.58 -33.96 25.35
C PRO A 4 -13.62 -32.96 24.69
N THR A 5 -13.50 -33.05 23.37
CA THR A 5 -12.93 -31.99 22.55
C THR A 5 -13.71 -30.72 22.83
N ALA A 6 -13.13 -29.82 23.61
CA ALA A 6 -13.69 -28.49 23.84
C ALA A 6 -13.86 -27.85 22.45
N GLN A 7 -15.10 -27.83 21.95
CA GLN A 7 -15.49 -26.99 20.82
C GLN A 7 -15.13 -25.55 21.21
N ILE A 8 -14.05 -25.04 20.65
CA ILE A 8 -13.73 -23.63 20.73
C ILE A 8 -14.90 -22.93 20.04
N ALA A 9 -15.79 -22.34 20.84
CA ALA A 9 -16.85 -21.48 20.33
C ALA A 9 -16.20 -20.53 19.36
N GLY A 10 -16.69 -20.52 18.11
CA GLY A 10 -16.14 -19.65 17.08
C GLY A 10 -16.09 -18.22 17.60
N PRO A 11 -15.05 -17.45 17.29
CA PRO A 11 -14.90 -16.10 17.81
C PRO A 11 -16.19 -15.32 17.54
N PRO A 12 -16.67 -14.52 18.48
CA PRO A 12 -17.90 -13.80 18.29
C PRO A 12 -17.75 -12.93 17.02
N LYS A 13 -18.79 -12.88 16.17
CA LYS A 13 -18.87 -11.99 15.00
C LYS A 13 -18.41 -10.57 15.34
N ALA A 14 -18.54 -10.17 16.60
CA ALA A 14 -18.01 -8.99 17.22
C ALA A 14 -16.49 -8.79 17.02
N ALA A 15 -15.64 -9.81 17.18
CA ALA A 15 -14.19 -9.65 17.09
C ALA A 15 -13.73 -9.24 15.66
N LEU A 16 -14.38 -9.78 14.63
CA LEU A 16 -14.12 -9.37 13.24
C LEU A 16 -14.61 -7.95 12.95
N ALA A 17 -15.77 -7.56 13.46
CA ALA A 17 -16.28 -6.20 13.31
C ALA A 17 -15.37 -5.19 14.03
N PHE A 18 -14.84 -5.56 15.21
CA PHE A 18 -13.94 -4.70 15.98
C PHE A 18 -12.60 -4.49 15.26
N ILE A 19 -11.95 -5.56 14.78
CA ILE A 19 -10.68 -5.39 14.06
C ILE A 19 -10.88 -4.67 12.73
N PHE A 20 -12.02 -4.87 12.04
CA PHE A 20 -12.37 -4.10 10.85
C PHE A 20 -12.45 -2.60 11.14
N ALA A 21 -13.15 -2.20 12.21
CA ALA A 21 -13.25 -0.80 12.62
C ALA A 21 -11.87 -0.22 12.97
N VAL A 22 -11.03 -0.99 13.68
CA VAL A 22 -9.64 -0.61 14.00
C VAL A 22 -8.83 -0.34 12.73
N VAL A 23 -8.86 -1.27 11.78
CA VAL A 23 -8.12 -1.11 10.51
C VAL A 23 -8.66 0.05 9.68
N LEU A 24 -9.98 0.20 9.60
CA LEU A 24 -10.60 1.29 8.85
C LEU A 24 -10.19 2.67 9.39
N ILE A 25 -10.26 2.86 10.72
CA ILE A 25 -9.87 4.13 11.35
C ILE A 25 -8.36 4.41 11.12
N ASP A 26 -7.52 3.38 11.22
CA ASP A 26 -6.07 3.51 11.00
C ASP A 26 -5.75 3.90 9.55
N VAL A 27 -6.45 3.31 8.57
CA VAL A 27 -6.28 3.66 7.14
C VAL A 27 -6.83 5.06 6.84
N ILE A 28 -7.94 5.48 7.46
CA ILE A 28 -8.44 6.86 7.33
C ILE A 28 -7.40 7.85 7.86
N ALA A 29 -6.85 7.62 9.06
CA ALA A 29 -5.83 8.49 9.66
C ALA A 29 -4.58 8.59 8.77
N LEU A 30 -4.12 7.48 8.21
CA LEU A 30 -3.03 7.46 7.22
C LEU A 30 -3.40 8.27 5.97
N GLY A 31 -4.60 8.06 5.45
CA GLY A 31 -5.10 8.71 4.24
C GLY A 31 -5.20 10.23 4.36
N ILE A 32 -5.57 10.74 5.53
CA ILE A 32 -5.66 12.19 5.83
C ILE A 32 -4.33 12.90 5.56
N VAL A 33 -3.20 12.27 5.87
CA VAL A 33 -1.87 12.88 5.77
C VAL A 33 -1.34 12.89 4.33
N ILE A 34 -1.80 11.98 3.47
CA ILE A 34 -1.26 11.79 2.10
C ILE A 34 -1.26 13.08 1.26
N PRO A 35 -2.35 13.85 1.12
CA PRO A 35 -2.35 15.06 0.28
C PRO A 35 -1.57 16.22 0.88
N VAL A 36 -1.36 16.24 2.19
CA VAL A 36 -0.89 17.42 2.92
C VAL A 36 0.61 17.41 3.19
N LEU A 37 1.19 16.24 3.51
CA LEU A 37 2.61 16.15 3.87
C LEU A 37 3.56 16.68 2.78
N PRO A 38 3.38 16.35 1.47
CA PRO A 38 4.27 16.89 0.43
C PRO A 38 4.20 18.41 0.32
N LYS A 39 3.00 18.98 0.46
CA LYS A 39 2.79 20.44 0.43
C LYS A 39 3.33 21.14 1.67
N LEU A 40 3.25 20.51 2.85
CA LEU A 40 3.86 21.03 4.06
C LEU A 40 5.39 21.10 3.91
N ILE A 41 6.02 20.07 3.33
CA ILE A 41 7.45 20.09 3.03
C ILE A 41 7.79 21.20 2.04
N GLU A 42 7.01 21.36 0.98
CA GLU A 42 7.19 22.39 -0.03
C GLU A 42 7.07 23.80 0.57
N SER A 43 6.08 24.03 1.44
CA SER A 43 5.91 25.32 2.13
C SER A 43 7.08 25.67 3.06
N MET A 44 7.61 24.66 3.79
CA MET A 44 8.80 24.82 4.63
C MET A 44 10.09 25.14 3.84
N LEU A 45 10.09 24.84 2.54
CA LEU A 45 11.17 25.12 1.59
C LEU A 45 10.93 26.39 0.75
N GLY A 46 9.98 27.23 1.16
CA GLY A 46 9.67 28.48 0.46
C GLY A 46 9.08 28.27 -0.94
N GLY A 47 8.40 27.14 -1.19
CA GLY A 47 7.79 26.82 -2.49
C GLY A 47 8.76 26.18 -3.50
N ASN A 48 9.93 25.72 -3.07
CA ASN A 48 10.88 25.02 -3.93
C ASN A 48 10.44 23.56 -4.19
N THR A 49 9.61 23.38 -5.21
CA THR A 49 9.03 22.08 -5.58
C THR A 49 10.07 21.00 -5.91
N PRO A 50 11.16 21.26 -6.71
CA PRO A 50 12.19 20.26 -6.96
C PRO A 50 12.83 19.74 -5.66
N ARG A 51 13.20 20.67 -4.76
CA ARG A 51 13.80 20.30 -3.48
C ARG A 51 12.82 19.59 -2.55
N ALA A 52 11.55 19.99 -2.57
CA ALA A 52 10.48 19.32 -1.84
C ALA A 52 10.30 17.86 -2.31
N ALA A 53 10.35 17.62 -3.61
CA ALA A 53 10.26 16.27 -4.17
C ALA A 53 11.43 15.37 -3.71
N GLU A 54 12.67 15.88 -3.76
CA GLU A 54 13.85 15.15 -3.27
C GLU A 54 13.70 14.74 -1.80
N ILE A 55 13.33 15.70 -0.94
CA ILE A 55 13.16 15.47 0.51
C ILE A 55 11.99 14.53 0.79
N TYR A 56 10.87 14.71 0.09
CA TYR A 56 9.71 13.83 0.23
C TYR A 56 10.04 12.38 -0.18
N GLY A 57 10.82 12.20 -1.24
CA GLY A 57 11.32 10.90 -1.65
C GLY A 57 12.22 10.25 -0.60
N PHE A 58 13.13 11.03 0.00
CA PHE A 58 13.96 10.57 1.10
C PHE A 58 13.12 10.16 2.32
N PHE A 59 12.11 10.93 2.68
CA PHE A 59 11.17 10.61 3.76
C PHE A 59 10.38 9.34 3.47
N GLY A 60 9.89 9.16 2.23
CA GLY A 60 9.19 7.97 1.79
C GLY A 60 10.07 6.72 1.84
N THR A 61 11.30 6.82 1.37
CA THR A 61 12.30 5.74 1.43
C THR A 61 12.62 5.36 2.87
N ALA A 62 12.86 6.35 3.75
CA ALA A 62 13.13 6.10 5.16
C ALA A 62 11.94 5.43 5.87
N TRP A 63 10.71 5.88 5.60
CA TRP A 63 9.49 5.26 6.10
C TRP A 63 9.36 3.80 5.65
N ALA A 64 9.56 3.54 4.36
CA ALA A 64 9.48 2.19 3.80
C ALA A 64 10.58 1.27 4.35
N LEU A 65 11.80 1.80 4.57
CA LEU A 65 12.90 1.05 5.18
C LEU A 65 12.56 0.65 6.62
N MET A 66 12.03 1.57 7.41
CA MET A 66 11.61 1.27 8.78
C MET A 66 10.49 0.22 8.79
N GLN A 67 9.50 0.35 7.91
CA GLN A 67 8.43 -0.64 7.79
C GLN A 67 8.97 -2.02 7.38
N PHE A 68 9.91 -2.07 6.42
CA PHE A 68 10.53 -3.31 5.98
C PHE A 68 11.29 -4.02 7.12
N ILE A 69 12.06 -3.28 7.91
CA ILE A 69 12.84 -3.81 9.03
C ILE A 69 11.93 -4.23 10.20
N PHE A 70 10.97 -3.38 10.55
CA PHE A 70 10.19 -3.55 11.77
C PHE A 70 8.93 -4.41 11.60
N SER A 71 8.43 -4.63 10.38
CA SER A 71 7.27 -5.49 10.16
C SER A 71 7.47 -6.92 10.67
N PRO A 72 8.55 -7.64 10.34
CA PRO A 72 8.80 -8.96 10.91
C PRO A 72 9.13 -8.91 12.40
N VAL A 73 9.75 -7.82 12.89
CA VAL A 73 10.05 -7.64 14.32
C VAL A 73 8.75 -7.49 15.11
N LEU A 74 7.85 -6.61 14.69
CA LEU A 74 6.54 -6.44 15.33
C LEU A 74 5.69 -7.71 15.23
N GLY A 75 5.76 -8.43 14.11
CA GLY A 75 5.15 -9.74 13.97
C GLY A 75 5.64 -10.71 15.05
N ALA A 76 6.96 -10.87 15.21
CA ALA A 76 7.55 -11.74 16.22
C ALA A 76 7.29 -11.27 17.67
N LEU A 77 7.25 -9.96 17.91
CA LEU A 77 6.85 -9.41 19.21
C LEU A 77 5.39 -9.73 19.52
N SER A 78 4.52 -9.67 18.50
CA SER A 78 3.10 -10.03 18.66
C SER A 78 2.88 -11.52 18.92
N ASP A 79 3.76 -12.40 18.38
CA ASP A 79 3.77 -13.83 18.68
C ASP A 79 4.18 -14.10 20.14
N ARG A 80 5.04 -13.24 20.70
CA ARG A 80 5.56 -13.40 22.08
C ARG A 80 4.66 -12.77 23.13
N PHE A 81 4.24 -11.53 22.91
CA PHE A 81 3.52 -10.75 23.91
C PHE A 81 1.98 -10.79 23.76
N GLY A 82 1.51 -11.25 22.60
CA GLY A 82 0.11 -11.23 22.18
C GLY A 82 -0.13 -10.16 21.10
N ARG A 83 -1.21 -10.34 20.35
CA ARG A 83 -1.57 -9.44 19.23
C ARG A 83 -2.02 -8.08 19.72
N ARG A 84 -2.92 -8.08 20.73
CA ARG A 84 -3.54 -6.85 21.26
C ARG A 84 -2.54 -5.84 21.80
N PRO A 85 -1.55 -6.17 22.66
CA PRO A 85 -0.58 -5.19 23.15
C PRO A 85 0.22 -4.53 22.03
N VAL A 86 0.64 -5.30 21.02
CA VAL A 86 1.44 -4.76 19.90
C VAL A 86 0.61 -3.83 19.03
N LEU A 87 -0.67 -4.17 18.75
CA LEU A 87 -1.58 -3.28 18.03
C LEU A 87 -1.81 -1.97 18.80
N LEU A 88 -2.08 -2.03 20.11
CA LEU A 88 -2.30 -0.84 20.94
C LEU A 88 -1.08 0.09 20.98
N VAL A 89 0.12 -0.48 21.15
CA VAL A 89 1.37 0.30 21.13
C VAL A 89 1.57 0.97 19.76
N SER A 90 1.30 0.26 18.67
CA SER A 90 1.43 0.80 17.32
C SER A 90 0.45 1.94 17.05
N MET A 91 -0.83 1.79 17.41
CA MET A 91 -1.85 2.85 17.25
C MET A 91 -1.51 4.08 18.10
N THR A 92 -1.08 3.87 19.36
CA THR A 92 -0.64 4.96 20.23
C THR A 92 0.59 5.66 19.63
N GLY A 93 1.55 4.89 19.12
CA GLY A 93 2.74 5.40 18.44
C GLY A 93 2.38 6.25 17.21
N HIS A 94 1.43 5.82 16.38
CA HIS A 94 0.90 6.63 15.26
C HIS A 94 0.27 7.93 15.75
N GLY A 95 -0.56 7.88 16.80
CA GLY A 95 -1.18 9.09 17.34
C GLY A 95 -0.16 10.10 17.85
N LEU A 96 0.88 9.63 18.58
CA LEU A 96 1.97 10.48 19.05
C LEU A 96 2.85 11.02 17.90
N ASP A 97 3.09 10.22 16.86
CA ASP A 97 3.77 10.64 15.66
C ASP A 97 3.04 11.77 14.94
N TYR A 98 1.72 11.65 14.76
CA TYR A 98 0.93 12.72 14.15
C TYR A 98 0.93 14.01 14.97
N ILE A 99 0.94 13.93 16.31
CA ILE A 99 1.13 15.12 17.17
C ILE A 99 2.51 15.72 16.92
N LEU A 100 3.56 14.90 16.89
CA LEU A 100 4.92 15.36 16.62
C LEU A 100 5.01 16.05 15.25
N MET A 101 4.36 15.51 14.23
CA MET A 101 4.32 16.11 12.88
C MET A 101 3.50 17.41 12.85
N ALA A 102 2.38 17.48 13.58
CA ALA A 102 1.58 18.70 13.72
C ALA A 102 2.37 19.85 14.37
N LEU A 103 3.22 19.54 15.34
CA LEU A 103 4.05 20.47 16.07
C LEU A 103 5.42 20.73 15.44
N ALA A 104 5.80 19.97 14.39
CA ALA A 104 7.14 20.00 13.81
C ALA A 104 7.56 21.42 13.37
N PRO A 105 8.63 22.00 13.96
CA PRO A 105 9.11 23.32 13.58
C PRO A 105 10.06 23.29 12.38
N SER A 106 10.53 22.09 11.97
CA SER A 106 11.50 21.94 10.90
C SER A 106 11.36 20.59 10.20
N LEU A 107 11.98 20.48 9.01
CA LEU A 107 12.03 19.23 8.23
C LEU A 107 12.67 18.06 9.01
N ALA A 108 13.64 18.34 9.88
CA ALA A 108 14.27 17.31 10.70
C ALA A 108 13.26 16.66 11.66
N TRP A 109 12.36 17.42 12.26
CA TRP A 109 11.29 16.89 13.10
C TRP A 109 10.25 16.09 12.30
N LEU A 110 9.88 16.55 11.09
CA LEU A 110 9.04 15.76 10.19
C LEU A 110 9.72 14.45 9.79
N PHE A 111 11.04 14.46 9.60
CA PHE A 111 11.80 13.25 9.30
C PHE A 111 11.79 12.25 10.47
N VAL A 112 11.96 12.73 11.71
CA VAL A 112 11.81 11.89 12.90
C VAL A 112 10.42 11.26 12.94
N GLY A 113 9.37 12.04 12.64
CA GLY A 113 8.01 11.53 12.47
C GLY A 113 7.94 10.42 11.43
N ARG A 114 8.58 10.57 10.26
CA ARG A 114 8.58 9.51 9.24
C ARG A 114 9.24 8.20 9.71
N ILE A 115 10.30 8.28 10.51
CA ILE A 115 10.93 7.11 11.13
C ILE A 115 9.96 6.43 12.11
N VAL A 116 9.37 7.19 13.02
CA VAL A 116 8.41 6.65 14.02
C VAL A 116 7.19 6.05 13.31
N SER A 117 6.64 6.75 12.33
CA SER A 117 5.51 6.28 11.50
C SER A 117 5.84 4.97 10.78
N GLY A 118 7.03 4.85 10.20
CA GLY A 118 7.46 3.62 9.53
C GLY A 118 7.56 2.42 10.46
N ILE A 119 8.05 2.63 11.68
CA ILE A 119 8.12 1.60 12.73
C ILE A 119 6.69 1.18 13.14
N THR A 120 5.81 2.12 13.41
CA THR A 120 4.46 1.86 13.91
C THR A 120 3.51 1.32 12.83
N ALA A 121 3.66 1.73 11.57
CA ALA A 121 2.89 1.22 10.43
C ALA A 121 3.09 -0.28 10.16
N ALA A 122 4.14 -0.88 10.68
CA ALA A 122 4.37 -2.32 10.61
C ALA A 122 3.31 -3.16 11.35
N SER A 123 2.39 -2.53 12.10
CA SER A 123 1.27 -3.17 12.80
C SER A 123 0.26 -3.88 11.88
N PHE A 124 0.19 -3.54 10.61
CA PHE A 124 -0.70 -4.23 9.66
C PHE A 124 -0.44 -5.74 9.59
N SER A 125 0.84 -6.17 9.69
CA SER A 125 1.18 -7.59 9.77
C SER A 125 0.52 -8.27 11.00
N THR A 126 0.50 -7.58 12.14
CA THR A 126 -0.15 -8.03 13.38
C THR A 126 -1.66 -8.07 13.24
N ALA A 127 -2.28 -7.10 12.54
CA ALA A 127 -3.72 -7.09 12.27
C ALA A 127 -4.14 -8.28 11.40
N TYR A 128 -3.40 -8.61 10.36
CA TYR A 128 -3.63 -9.81 9.56
C TYR A 128 -3.48 -11.10 10.39
N ALA A 129 -2.47 -11.17 11.26
CA ALA A 129 -2.29 -12.31 12.17
C ALA A 129 -3.46 -12.43 13.16
N TYR A 130 -3.92 -11.30 13.74
CA TYR A 130 -5.10 -11.26 14.60
C TYR A 130 -6.32 -11.84 13.89
N ILE A 131 -6.61 -11.40 12.66
CA ILE A 131 -7.73 -11.90 11.85
C ILE A 131 -7.60 -13.41 11.60
N ALA A 132 -6.38 -13.89 11.29
CA ALA A 132 -6.11 -15.31 11.09
C ALA A 132 -6.35 -16.13 12.37
N ASP A 133 -6.05 -15.58 13.55
CA ASP A 133 -6.26 -16.25 14.85
C ASP A 133 -7.74 -16.38 15.18
N VAL A 134 -8.56 -15.35 14.85
CA VAL A 134 -10.00 -15.32 15.19
C VAL A 134 -10.92 -15.85 14.08
N THR A 135 -10.36 -16.29 12.94
CA THR A 135 -11.16 -16.71 11.78
C THR A 135 -10.85 -18.16 11.39
N PRO A 136 -11.88 -19.03 11.29
CA PRO A 136 -11.70 -20.38 10.73
C PRO A 136 -11.08 -20.35 9.33
N ALA A 137 -10.29 -21.38 9.00
CA ALA A 137 -9.50 -21.41 7.77
C ALA A 137 -10.33 -21.16 6.50
N GLU A 138 -11.55 -21.71 6.44
CA GLU A 138 -12.48 -21.63 5.31
C GLU A 138 -13.04 -20.20 5.11
N LYS A 139 -13.02 -19.37 6.15
CA LYS A 139 -13.54 -17.99 6.12
C LYS A 139 -12.45 -16.91 6.07
N ARG A 140 -11.16 -17.29 6.16
CA ARG A 140 -10.03 -16.32 6.19
C ARG A 140 -9.97 -15.47 4.94
N ALA A 141 -10.23 -16.04 3.77
CA ALA A 141 -10.22 -15.30 2.52
C ALA A 141 -11.25 -14.14 2.54
N ALA A 142 -12.47 -14.41 3.03
CA ALA A 142 -13.50 -13.39 3.17
C ALA A 142 -13.13 -12.33 4.24
N ALA A 143 -12.52 -12.75 5.36
CA ALA A 143 -12.09 -11.83 6.41
C ALA A 143 -10.94 -10.91 5.94
N PHE A 144 -9.97 -11.44 5.17
CA PHE A 144 -8.94 -10.62 4.55
C PHE A 144 -9.51 -9.69 3.47
N GLY A 145 -10.55 -10.13 2.75
CA GLY A 145 -11.29 -9.28 1.80
C GLY A 145 -11.94 -8.06 2.49
N MET A 146 -12.44 -8.21 3.72
CA MET A 146 -12.95 -7.09 4.51
C MET A 146 -11.86 -6.06 4.84
N VAL A 147 -10.63 -6.50 5.14
CA VAL A 147 -9.50 -5.58 5.32
C VAL A 147 -9.22 -4.81 4.04
N GLY A 148 -9.25 -5.47 2.88
CA GLY A 148 -9.16 -4.81 1.59
C GLY A 148 -10.26 -3.75 1.38
N ALA A 149 -11.49 -4.05 1.79
CA ALA A 149 -12.59 -3.08 1.75
C ALA A 149 -12.34 -1.89 2.71
N ALA A 150 -11.80 -2.13 3.92
CA ALA A 150 -11.42 -1.06 4.84
C ALA A 150 -10.34 -0.15 4.23
N PHE A 151 -9.35 -0.72 3.57
CA PHE A 151 -8.37 0.06 2.80
C PHE A 151 -9.04 0.87 1.70
N GLY A 152 -9.93 0.28 0.90
CA GLY A 152 -10.65 0.99 -0.16
C GLY A 152 -11.43 2.19 0.36
N VAL A 153 -12.24 1.99 1.41
CA VAL A 153 -13.02 3.07 2.05
C VAL A 153 -12.11 4.11 2.67
N GLY A 154 -11.06 3.69 3.39
CA GLY A 154 -10.11 4.59 4.05
C GLY A 154 -9.32 5.44 3.07
N PHE A 155 -8.92 4.89 1.92
CA PHE A 155 -8.26 5.64 0.84
C PHE A 155 -9.19 6.57 0.05
N VAL A 156 -10.51 6.44 0.17
CA VAL A 156 -11.48 7.42 -0.33
C VAL A 156 -11.68 8.53 0.68
N LEU A 157 -12.02 8.15 1.92
CA LEU A 157 -12.40 9.11 2.97
C LEU A 157 -11.18 9.90 3.50
N GLY A 158 -10.04 9.22 3.69
CA GLY A 158 -8.85 9.83 4.26
C GLY A 158 -8.35 11.03 3.47
N PRO A 159 -7.98 10.86 2.19
CA PRO A 159 -7.51 11.99 1.37
C PRO A 159 -8.55 13.08 1.16
N ALA A 160 -9.84 12.74 1.06
CA ALA A 160 -10.91 13.72 0.96
C ALA A 160 -10.99 14.60 2.22
N LEU A 161 -10.94 13.98 3.41
CA LEU A 161 -10.89 14.70 4.68
C LEU A 161 -9.58 15.50 4.81
N GLY A 162 -8.45 14.91 4.44
CA GLY A 162 -7.15 15.58 4.47
C GLY A 162 -7.10 16.82 3.60
N GLY A 163 -7.63 16.72 2.37
CA GLY A 163 -7.77 17.86 1.47
C GLY A 163 -8.66 18.96 2.04
N LEU A 164 -9.83 18.59 2.57
CA LEU A 164 -10.77 19.54 3.20
C LEU A 164 -10.14 20.25 4.40
N LEU A 165 -9.52 19.50 5.31
CA LEU A 165 -8.89 20.06 6.51
C LEU A 165 -7.67 20.92 6.17
N GLY A 166 -6.90 20.53 5.14
CA GLY A 166 -5.74 21.27 4.65
C GLY A 166 -6.05 22.66 4.12
N THR A 167 -7.30 22.89 3.64
CA THR A 167 -7.73 24.25 3.23
C THR A 167 -7.92 25.20 4.39
N VAL A 168 -8.16 24.68 5.59
CA VAL A 168 -8.34 25.49 6.81
C VAL A 168 -6.97 25.82 7.44
N ASP A 169 -6.15 24.79 7.66
CA ASP A 169 -4.78 24.93 8.16
C ASP A 169 -3.95 23.72 7.71
N PRO A 170 -2.72 23.91 7.18
CA PRO A 170 -1.86 22.80 6.72
C PRO A 170 -1.49 21.77 7.80
N ARG A 171 -1.64 22.12 9.09
CA ARG A 171 -1.33 21.22 10.22
C ARG A 171 -2.56 20.57 10.83
N LEU A 172 -3.76 21.09 10.55
CA LEU A 172 -5.02 20.53 11.05
C LEU A 172 -5.23 19.06 10.68
N PRO A 173 -4.88 18.59 9.46
CA PRO A 173 -4.96 17.17 9.10
C PRO A 173 -4.17 16.27 10.04
N PHE A 174 -2.99 16.67 10.51
CA PHE A 174 -2.17 15.87 11.44
C PHE A 174 -2.83 15.81 12.83
N TRP A 175 -3.44 16.89 13.32
CA TRP A 175 -4.18 16.88 14.58
C TRP A 175 -5.38 15.95 14.53
N VAL A 176 -6.12 15.97 13.42
CA VAL A 176 -7.28 15.09 13.22
C VAL A 176 -6.82 13.64 13.08
N ALA A 177 -5.76 13.35 12.34
CA ALA A 177 -5.17 12.01 12.24
C ALA A 177 -4.70 11.50 13.61
N ALA A 178 -4.08 12.37 14.43
CA ALA A 178 -3.71 12.04 15.81
C ALA A 178 -4.93 11.67 16.65
N ALA A 179 -5.99 12.48 16.58
CA ALA A 179 -7.23 12.21 17.29
C ALA A 179 -7.85 10.87 16.87
N PHE A 180 -7.91 10.57 15.57
CA PHE A 180 -8.38 9.28 15.07
C PHE A 180 -7.54 8.11 15.58
N SER A 181 -6.20 8.21 15.51
CA SER A 181 -5.31 7.14 15.94
C SER A 181 -5.36 6.90 17.45
N LEU A 182 -5.41 7.96 18.27
CA LEU A 182 -5.54 7.84 19.72
C LEU A 182 -6.94 7.34 20.14
N ALA A 183 -8.00 7.79 19.47
CA ALA A 183 -9.35 7.26 19.67
C ALA A 183 -9.42 5.78 19.29
N ASN A 184 -8.74 5.38 18.20
CA ASN A 184 -8.61 3.99 17.78
C ASN A 184 -7.85 3.14 18.82
N ALA A 185 -6.76 3.67 19.38
CA ALA A 185 -6.04 3.01 20.47
C ALA A 185 -6.91 2.85 21.71
N ALA A 186 -7.66 3.88 22.10
CA ALA A 186 -8.61 3.82 23.20
C ALA A 186 -9.74 2.80 22.93
N TYR A 187 -10.33 2.83 21.73
CA TYR A 187 -11.33 1.85 21.29
C TYR A 187 -10.78 0.42 21.37
N GLY A 188 -9.58 0.19 20.80
CA GLY A 188 -8.93 -1.11 20.87
C GLY A 188 -8.60 -1.55 22.30
N TYR A 189 -8.26 -0.60 23.19
CA TYR A 189 -8.01 -0.91 24.60
C TYR A 189 -9.26 -1.43 25.31
N PHE A 190 -10.42 -0.85 25.09
CA PHE A 190 -11.65 -1.26 25.78
C PHE A 190 -12.37 -2.43 25.10
N VAL A 191 -12.25 -2.58 23.79
CA VAL A 191 -13.11 -3.46 22.98
C VAL A 191 -12.39 -4.63 22.34
N LEU A 192 -11.08 -4.50 21.99
CA LEU A 192 -10.36 -5.54 21.29
C LEU A 192 -9.89 -6.63 22.28
N PRO A 193 -10.40 -7.88 22.20
CA PRO A 193 -9.91 -8.98 23.02
C PRO A 193 -8.51 -9.45 22.54
N GLU A 194 -7.78 -10.17 23.38
CA GLU A 194 -6.55 -10.84 22.95
C GLU A 194 -6.91 -12.07 22.11
N SER A 195 -6.30 -12.19 20.92
CA SER A 195 -6.55 -13.32 20.00
C SER A 195 -5.58 -14.48 20.19
N LEU A 196 -4.38 -14.22 20.78
CA LEU A 196 -3.36 -15.24 20.98
C LEU A 196 -3.25 -15.65 22.44
N PRO A 197 -3.83 -16.82 22.83
CA PRO A 197 -3.73 -17.35 24.18
C PRO A 197 -2.28 -17.53 24.62
N ARG A 198 -2.03 -17.43 25.94
CA ARG A 198 -0.65 -17.51 26.49
C ARG A 198 0.04 -18.82 26.14
N GLU A 199 -0.71 -19.91 26.06
CA GLU A 199 -0.24 -21.27 25.75
C GLU A 199 0.25 -21.42 24.31
N ARG A 200 -0.19 -20.55 23.39
CA ARG A 200 0.19 -20.54 21.98
C ARG A 200 1.28 -19.51 21.67
N ARG A 201 1.71 -18.72 22.64
CA ARG A 201 2.77 -17.73 22.46
C ARG A 201 4.12 -18.40 22.26
N MET A 202 4.89 -17.86 21.33
CA MET A 202 6.20 -18.39 20.98
C MET A 202 7.31 -17.46 21.47
N GLY A 203 8.49 -18.02 21.79
CA GLY A 203 9.68 -17.21 22.07
C GLY A 203 10.09 -16.39 20.84
N PHE A 204 10.67 -15.22 21.08
CA PHE A 204 11.20 -14.38 20.01
C PHE A 204 12.40 -15.04 19.32
N ILE A 205 12.34 -15.25 18.01
CA ILE A 205 13.39 -15.88 17.21
C ILE A 205 13.73 -14.97 16.03
N TRP A 206 14.92 -14.36 16.04
CA TRP A 206 15.40 -13.50 14.95
C TRP A 206 15.43 -14.17 13.57
N ALA A 207 15.71 -15.47 13.49
CA ALA A 207 15.74 -16.19 12.22
C ALA A 207 14.38 -16.24 11.50
N ARG A 208 13.27 -16.10 12.22
CA ARG A 208 11.91 -16.03 11.66
C ARG A 208 11.56 -14.64 11.13
N ALA A 209 12.28 -13.61 11.60
CA ALA A 209 12.12 -12.23 11.17
C ALA A 209 12.91 -11.92 9.87
N ASN A 210 13.00 -12.88 8.93
CA ASN A 210 13.76 -12.71 7.69
C ASN A 210 12.85 -12.49 6.48
N PRO A 211 12.68 -11.25 5.99
CA PRO A 211 11.83 -10.95 4.85
C PRO A 211 12.40 -11.49 3.51
N VAL A 212 13.70 -11.78 3.45
CA VAL A 212 14.37 -12.23 2.22
C VAL A 212 14.20 -13.73 1.99
N GLY A 213 13.95 -14.51 3.05
CA GLY A 213 13.84 -15.96 2.96
C GLY A 213 12.73 -16.46 2.03
N SER A 214 11.61 -15.74 1.96
CA SER A 214 10.47 -16.07 1.09
C SER A 214 10.77 -15.89 -0.40
N LEU A 215 11.71 -15.01 -0.77
CA LEU A 215 12.09 -14.76 -2.16
C LEU A 215 12.76 -15.97 -2.82
N ARG A 216 13.35 -16.90 -2.04
CA ARG A 216 13.96 -18.13 -2.57
C ARG A 216 12.94 -19.03 -3.29
N LEU A 217 11.68 -19.00 -2.88
CA LEU A 217 10.61 -19.72 -3.57
C LEU A 217 10.49 -19.29 -5.04
N LEU A 218 10.58 -18.00 -5.30
CA LEU A 218 10.40 -17.41 -6.62
C LEU A 218 11.50 -17.83 -7.61
N ALA A 219 12.68 -18.22 -7.10
CA ALA A 219 13.81 -18.64 -7.92
C ALA A 219 13.78 -20.14 -8.33
N ARG A 220 12.81 -20.93 -7.82
CA ARG A 220 12.76 -22.37 -8.09
C ARG A 220 12.41 -22.69 -9.55
N GLU A 221 11.50 -21.93 -10.12
CA GLU A 221 11.02 -22.16 -11.50
C GLU A 221 11.13 -20.89 -12.33
N ARG A 222 11.51 -21.03 -13.61
CA ARG A 222 11.64 -19.90 -14.55
C ARG A 222 10.32 -19.14 -14.75
N ALA A 223 9.19 -19.84 -14.76
CA ALA A 223 7.88 -19.22 -14.90
C ALA A 223 7.54 -18.38 -13.67
N LEU A 224 7.80 -18.91 -12.47
CA LEU A 224 7.56 -18.20 -11.21
C LEU A 224 8.50 -17.01 -11.06
N LEU A 225 9.77 -17.13 -11.42
CA LEU A 225 10.73 -16.03 -11.44
C LEU A 225 10.32 -14.92 -12.42
N GLY A 226 9.86 -15.31 -13.62
CA GLY A 226 9.35 -14.35 -14.60
C GLY A 226 8.10 -13.60 -14.09
N MET A 227 7.17 -14.31 -13.44
CA MET A 227 5.99 -13.70 -12.82
C MET A 227 6.36 -12.81 -11.62
N ALA A 228 7.41 -13.15 -10.87
CA ALA A 228 7.96 -12.30 -9.82
C ALA A 228 8.49 -10.98 -10.38
N GLY A 229 9.17 -11.02 -11.55
CA GLY A 229 9.59 -9.81 -12.27
C GLY A 229 8.40 -8.95 -12.70
N VAL A 230 7.32 -9.55 -13.22
CA VAL A 230 6.06 -8.85 -13.54
C VAL A 230 5.46 -8.21 -12.29
N ALA A 231 5.36 -8.95 -11.19
CA ALA A 231 4.81 -8.45 -9.92
C ALA A 231 5.68 -7.31 -9.35
N PHE A 232 7.00 -7.43 -9.42
CA PHE A 232 7.91 -6.36 -8.97
C PHE A 232 7.73 -5.07 -9.78
N LEU A 233 7.70 -5.16 -11.11
CA LEU A 233 7.48 -3.99 -11.98
C LEU A 233 6.08 -3.37 -11.75
N TYR A 234 5.06 -4.21 -11.53
CA TYR A 234 3.72 -3.78 -11.17
C TYR A 234 3.72 -2.97 -9.86
N HIS A 235 4.33 -3.51 -8.79
CA HIS A 235 4.40 -2.83 -7.50
C HIS A 235 5.27 -1.58 -7.57
N LEU A 236 6.40 -1.63 -8.29
CA LEU A 236 7.29 -0.48 -8.43
C LEU A 236 6.58 0.67 -9.18
N ALA A 237 5.90 0.38 -10.30
CA ALA A 237 5.11 1.38 -11.02
C ALA A 237 4.01 1.98 -10.14
N HIS A 238 3.37 1.18 -9.26
CA HIS A 238 2.34 1.67 -8.35
C HIS A 238 2.85 2.74 -7.39
N VAL A 239 4.10 2.65 -6.96
CA VAL A 239 4.69 3.58 -5.97
C VAL A 239 4.84 5.01 -6.53
N VAL A 240 4.79 5.22 -7.86
CA VAL A 240 4.80 6.57 -8.44
C VAL A 240 3.65 7.44 -7.92
N LEU A 241 2.46 6.85 -7.71
CA LEU A 241 1.28 7.59 -7.26
C LEU A 241 1.49 8.25 -5.89
N PRO A 242 1.77 7.52 -4.80
CA PRO A 242 2.00 8.14 -3.50
C PRO A 242 3.29 8.97 -3.45
N SER A 243 4.24 8.76 -4.38
CA SER A 243 5.53 9.46 -4.36
C SER A 243 5.49 10.85 -4.98
N VAL A 244 4.76 11.03 -6.10
CA VAL A 244 4.84 12.30 -6.84
C VAL A 244 3.50 12.92 -7.19
N ALA A 245 2.36 12.19 -7.10
CA ALA A 245 1.09 12.66 -7.65
C ALA A 245 0.64 14.01 -7.06
N VAL A 246 0.83 14.23 -5.76
CA VAL A 246 0.44 15.47 -5.07
C VAL A 246 1.27 16.66 -5.57
N LEU A 247 2.61 16.55 -5.52
CA LEU A 247 3.51 17.62 -5.97
C LEU A 247 3.38 17.86 -7.48
N TYR A 248 3.23 16.80 -8.28
CA TYR A 248 3.02 16.90 -9.71
C TYR A 248 1.73 17.64 -10.06
N ALA A 249 0.61 17.26 -9.43
CA ALA A 249 -0.70 17.89 -9.70
C ALA A 249 -0.72 19.35 -9.25
N SER A 250 -0.10 19.67 -8.11
CA SER A 250 0.09 21.04 -7.65
C SER A 250 0.95 21.84 -8.63
N TYR A 251 2.12 21.32 -9.02
CA TYR A 251 3.07 21.97 -9.93
C TYR A 251 2.49 22.16 -11.34
N ARG A 252 1.87 21.11 -11.90
CA ARG A 252 1.44 21.09 -13.31
C ARG A 252 0.11 21.76 -13.54
N TYR A 253 -0.85 21.60 -12.61
CA TYR A 253 -2.24 22.00 -12.77
C TYR A 253 -2.73 22.99 -11.71
N ALA A 254 -1.87 23.42 -10.80
CA ALA A 254 -2.21 24.25 -9.64
C ALA A 254 -3.39 23.69 -8.83
N PHE A 255 -3.32 22.37 -8.51
CA PHE A 255 -4.30 21.75 -7.63
C PHE A 255 -4.08 22.23 -6.20
N ASP A 256 -5.15 22.74 -5.58
CA ASP A 256 -5.20 22.98 -4.15
C ASP A 256 -5.44 21.68 -3.36
N ASP A 257 -5.48 21.75 -2.05
CA ASP A 257 -5.64 20.58 -1.18
C ASP A 257 -7.00 19.91 -1.38
N MET A 258 -8.06 20.70 -1.56
CA MET A 258 -9.41 20.20 -1.80
C MET A 258 -9.49 19.43 -3.12
N THR A 259 -9.01 20.03 -4.21
CA THR A 259 -9.01 19.39 -5.54
C THR A 259 -8.19 18.11 -5.53
N MET A 260 -7.04 18.10 -4.84
CA MET A 260 -6.22 16.92 -4.70
C MET A 260 -6.91 15.83 -3.87
N GLY A 261 -7.50 16.19 -2.74
CA GLY A 261 -8.27 15.26 -1.90
C GLY A 261 -9.43 14.61 -2.67
N LEU A 262 -10.22 15.41 -3.39
CA LEU A 262 -11.33 14.91 -4.23
C LEU A 262 -10.82 14.04 -5.40
N THR A 263 -9.68 14.37 -5.98
CA THR A 263 -9.05 13.56 -7.03
C THR A 263 -8.65 12.18 -6.50
N LEU A 264 -8.02 12.12 -5.33
CA LEU A 264 -7.65 10.85 -4.68
C LEU A 264 -8.89 10.04 -4.28
N ALA A 265 -9.95 10.70 -3.81
CA ALA A 265 -11.22 10.04 -3.54
C ALA A 265 -11.84 9.44 -4.81
N ALA A 266 -11.83 10.18 -5.93
CA ALA A 266 -12.31 9.68 -7.23
C ALA A 266 -11.50 8.46 -7.71
N VAL A 267 -10.17 8.48 -7.54
CA VAL A 267 -9.30 7.32 -7.82
C VAL A 267 -9.70 6.13 -6.95
N GLY A 268 -9.92 6.35 -5.65
CA GLY A 268 -10.36 5.30 -4.72
C GLY A 268 -11.70 4.69 -5.12
N ILE A 269 -12.69 5.52 -5.46
CA ILE A 269 -14.02 5.07 -5.91
C ILE A 269 -13.90 4.27 -7.22
N ALA A 270 -13.21 4.79 -8.22
CA ALA A 270 -13.02 4.10 -9.49
C ALA A 270 -12.33 2.74 -9.31
N SER A 271 -11.27 2.69 -8.49
CA SER A 271 -10.57 1.45 -8.17
C SER A 271 -11.45 0.46 -7.42
N GLY A 272 -12.26 0.94 -6.46
CA GLY A 272 -13.22 0.13 -5.72
C GLY A 272 -14.30 -0.49 -6.62
N LEU A 273 -14.83 0.28 -7.57
CA LEU A 273 -15.80 -0.22 -8.55
C LEU A 273 -15.19 -1.32 -9.44
N VAL A 274 -13.98 -1.12 -9.93
CA VAL A 274 -13.28 -2.14 -10.73
C VAL A 274 -13.01 -3.40 -9.89
N GLN A 275 -12.50 -3.26 -8.68
CA GLN A 275 -12.20 -4.39 -7.79
C GLN A 275 -13.47 -5.16 -7.41
N GLY A 276 -14.56 -4.46 -7.10
CA GLY A 276 -15.81 -5.08 -6.66
C GLY A 276 -16.62 -5.73 -7.78
N PHE A 277 -16.61 -5.15 -8.97
CA PHE A 277 -17.54 -5.54 -10.01
C PHE A 277 -16.92 -6.04 -11.32
N LEU A 278 -15.67 -5.63 -11.64
CA LEU A 278 -15.07 -5.95 -12.94
C LEU A 278 -14.04 -7.08 -12.90
N ILE A 279 -13.29 -7.26 -11.81
CA ILE A 279 -12.19 -8.23 -11.78
C ILE A 279 -12.72 -9.65 -12.07
N LYS A 280 -13.74 -10.09 -11.31
CA LYS A 280 -14.26 -11.44 -11.44
C LYS A 280 -14.82 -11.70 -12.84
N PRO A 281 -15.75 -10.89 -13.39
CA PRO A 281 -16.26 -11.08 -14.76
C PRO A 281 -15.18 -11.06 -15.83
N ALA A 282 -14.17 -10.20 -15.70
CA ALA A 282 -13.06 -10.13 -16.65
C ALA A 282 -12.23 -11.40 -16.65
N VAL A 283 -11.86 -11.91 -15.48
CA VAL A 283 -11.08 -13.15 -15.35
C VAL A 283 -11.87 -14.37 -15.78
N ASP A 284 -13.17 -14.46 -15.41
CA ASP A 284 -14.03 -15.57 -15.79
C ASP A 284 -14.25 -15.64 -17.31
N ARG A 285 -14.37 -14.48 -17.98
CA ARG A 285 -14.65 -14.41 -19.42
C ARG A 285 -13.42 -14.52 -20.31
N PHE A 286 -12.32 -13.86 -19.94
CA PHE A 286 -11.12 -13.73 -20.78
C PHE A 286 -9.95 -14.62 -20.31
N GLY A 287 -10.06 -15.20 -19.12
CA GLY A 287 -8.99 -15.95 -18.46
C GLY A 287 -7.93 -15.05 -17.84
N GLU A 288 -7.12 -15.60 -16.95
CA GLU A 288 -6.13 -14.83 -16.17
C GLU A 288 -5.03 -14.23 -17.04
N ARG A 289 -4.55 -14.94 -18.07
CA ARG A 289 -3.48 -14.44 -18.94
C ARG A 289 -3.89 -13.18 -19.71
N ALA A 290 -5.05 -13.21 -20.39
CA ALA A 290 -5.53 -12.06 -21.13
C ALA A 290 -5.87 -10.88 -20.18
N SER A 291 -6.47 -11.19 -19.02
CA SER A 291 -6.79 -10.20 -17.99
C SER A 291 -5.53 -9.53 -17.41
N LEU A 292 -4.45 -10.29 -17.18
CA LEU A 292 -3.17 -9.77 -16.73
C LEU A 292 -2.58 -8.79 -17.76
N VAL A 293 -2.46 -9.21 -19.01
CA VAL A 293 -1.88 -8.40 -20.08
C VAL A 293 -2.72 -7.15 -20.34
N ALA A 294 -4.05 -7.31 -20.45
CA ALA A 294 -4.97 -6.18 -20.66
C ALA A 294 -4.90 -5.18 -19.51
N GLY A 295 -4.91 -5.64 -18.25
CA GLY A 295 -4.79 -4.77 -17.08
C GLY A 295 -3.46 -4.01 -17.07
N LEU A 296 -2.32 -4.66 -17.40
CA LEU A 296 -1.03 -3.98 -17.51
C LEU A 296 -1.01 -2.93 -18.63
N LEU A 297 -1.65 -3.20 -19.76
CA LEU A 297 -1.78 -2.23 -20.86
C LEU A 297 -2.68 -1.06 -20.48
N PHE A 298 -3.77 -1.28 -19.73
CA PHE A 298 -4.58 -0.19 -19.18
C PHE A 298 -3.77 0.67 -18.20
N GLY A 299 -2.95 0.06 -17.33
CA GLY A 299 -2.04 0.80 -16.47
C GLY A 299 -1.00 1.60 -17.27
N THR A 300 -0.44 1.00 -18.32
CA THR A 300 0.48 1.69 -19.26
C THR A 300 -0.20 2.93 -19.87
N ALA A 301 -1.40 2.78 -20.41
CA ALA A 301 -2.16 3.87 -21.00
C ALA A 301 -2.54 4.94 -19.95
N GLY A 302 -3.00 4.53 -18.78
CA GLY A 302 -3.37 5.43 -17.68
C GLY A 302 -2.20 6.29 -17.22
N PHE A 303 -1.02 5.70 -17.00
CA PHE A 303 0.18 6.46 -16.65
C PHE A 303 0.68 7.34 -17.81
N ALA A 304 0.56 6.89 -19.06
CA ALA A 304 0.87 7.74 -20.21
C ALA A 304 -0.05 8.97 -20.27
N ILE A 305 -1.36 8.80 -20.02
CA ILE A 305 -2.30 9.91 -19.91
C ILE A 305 -1.87 10.87 -18.80
N TYR A 306 -1.59 10.37 -17.57
CA TYR A 306 -1.13 11.22 -16.47
C TYR A 306 0.15 11.98 -16.80
N GLY A 307 1.10 11.35 -17.47
CA GLY A 307 2.39 11.98 -17.82
C GLY A 307 2.30 13.00 -18.96
N LEU A 308 1.41 12.78 -19.93
CA LEU A 308 1.29 13.61 -21.13
C LEU A 308 0.20 14.68 -21.06
N ALA A 309 -0.79 14.53 -20.16
CA ALA A 309 -1.89 15.49 -20.05
C ALA A 309 -1.37 16.91 -19.76
N THR A 310 -1.93 17.89 -20.43
CA THR A 310 -1.62 19.32 -20.27
C THR A 310 -2.74 20.07 -19.54
N THR A 311 -3.89 19.46 -19.37
CA THR A 311 -5.07 20.04 -18.74
C THR A 311 -5.56 19.20 -17.57
N ARG A 312 -6.31 19.81 -16.64
CA ARG A 312 -6.94 19.11 -15.50
C ARG A 312 -7.88 18.00 -15.98
N LEU A 313 -8.71 18.27 -16.98
CA LEU A 313 -9.62 17.27 -17.56
C LEU A 313 -8.86 16.12 -18.22
N GLY A 314 -7.77 16.41 -18.94
CA GLY A 314 -6.91 15.39 -19.52
C GLY A 314 -6.31 14.49 -18.43
N PHE A 315 -5.85 15.05 -17.31
CA PHE A 315 -5.38 14.27 -16.18
C PHE A 315 -6.49 13.39 -15.58
N TRP A 316 -7.67 13.95 -15.32
CA TRP A 316 -8.78 13.19 -14.75
C TRP A 316 -9.33 12.11 -15.69
N SER A 317 -9.23 12.27 -17.02
CA SER A 317 -9.61 11.22 -17.98
C SER A 317 -8.78 9.94 -17.82
N GLY A 318 -7.58 10.04 -17.24
CA GLY A 318 -6.76 8.89 -16.89
C GLY A 318 -7.30 8.05 -15.73
N ILE A 319 -8.15 8.61 -14.84
CA ILE A 319 -8.65 7.91 -13.65
C ILE A 319 -9.39 6.61 -14.00
N PRO A 320 -10.42 6.61 -14.86
CA PRO A 320 -11.13 5.38 -15.22
C PRO A 320 -10.23 4.37 -15.95
N VAL A 321 -9.32 4.84 -16.80
CA VAL A 321 -8.36 3.97 -17.51
C VAL A 321 -7.42 3.31 -16.51
N MET A 322 -6.90 4.09 -15.56
CA MET A 322 -6.00 3.64 -14.51
C MET A 322 -6.66 2.64 -13.56
N ALA A 323 -7.94 2.82 -13.25
CA ALA A 323 -8.67 1.90 -12.38
C ALA A 323 -8.73 0.48 -12.96
N LEU A 324 -8.82 0.32 -14.28
CA LEU A 324 -8.81 -0.98 -14.97
C LEU A 324 -7.50 -1.75 -14.78
N TRP A 325 -6.40 -1.07 -14.45
CA TRP A 325 -5.14 -1.71 -14.09
C TRP A 325 -5.26 -2.67 -12.91
N GLY A 326 -6.19 -2.44 -11.98
CA GLY A 326 -6.46 -3.31 -10.83
C GLY A 326 -6.71 -4.78 -11.18
N VAL A 327 -7.22 -5.05 -12.40
CA VAL A 327 -7.44 -6.42 -12.89
C VAL A 327 -6.13 -7.21 -13.00
N ALA A 328 -5.01 -6.54 -13.33
CA ALA A 328 -3.70 -7.19 -13.48
C ALA A 328 -3.19 -7.79 -12.16
N GLY A 329 -3.39 -7.12 -11.02
CA GLY A 329 -2.92 -7.60 -9.72
C GLY A 329 -3.57 -8.93 -9.33
N ALA A 330 -4.88 -9.03 -9.46
CA ALA A 330 -5.63 -10.24 -9.17
C ALA A 330 -5.27 -11.40 -10.12
N ALA A 331 -5.17 -11.12 -11.42
CA ALA A 331 -4.79 -12.11 -12.42
C ALA A 331 -3.34 -12.61 -12.22
N SER A 332 -2.40 -11.72 -11.88
CA SER A 332 -1.01 -12.08 -11.57
C SER A 332 -0.93 -13.05 -10.39
N MET A 333 -1.65 -12.75 -9.30
CA MET A 333 -1.68 -13.61 -8.13
C MET A 333 -2.35 -14.95 -8.42
N GLY A 334 -3.42 -14.98 -9.22
CA GLY A 334 -4.06 -16.21 -9.67
C GLY A 334 -3.09 -17.13 -10.42
N ILE A 335 -2.34 -16.59 -11.39
CA ILE A 335 -1.33 -17.33 -12.15
C ILE A 335 -0.23 -17.87 -11.22
N MET A 336 0.34 -17.02 -10.36
CA MET A 336 1.41 -17.42 -9.43
C MET A 336 0.94 -18.50 -8.45
N SER A 337 -0.29 -18.40 -7.97
CA SER A 337 -0.91 -19.38 -7.06
C SER A 337 -1.01 -20.77 -7.66
N ARG A 338 -1.20 -20.89 -8.97
CA ARG A 338 -1.23 -22.20 -9.67
C ARG A 338 0.15 -22.81 -9.93
N LEU A 339 1.21 -22.00 -9.88
CA LEU A 339 2.59 -22.45 -10.06
C LEU A 339 3.20 -23.03 -8.78
N VAL A 340 2.49 -22.97 -7.65
CA VAL A 340 2.97 -23.47 -6.36
C VAL A 340 1.98 -24.46 -5.74
N GLY A 341 2.48 -25.37 -4.93
CA GLY A 341 1.66 -26.36 -4.23
C GLY A 341 0.79 -25.73 -3.13
N ALA A 342 -0.24 -26.45 -2.68
CA ALA A 342 -1.15 -25.99 -1.62
C ALA A 342 -0.41 -25.64 -0.31
N SER A 343 0.66 -26.37 0.02
CA SER A 343 1.50 -26.13 1.21
C SER A 343 2.41 -24.90 1.08
N GLU A 344 2.62 -24.36 -0.12
CA GLU A 344 3.53 -23.24 -0.39
C GLU A 344 2.80 -21.89 -0.59
N GLN A 345 1.46 -21.88 -0.56
CA GLN A 345 0.65 -20.66 -0.76
C GLN A 345 1.02 -19.55 0.22
N GLY A 346 1.25 -19.89 1.49
CA GLY A 346 1.68 -18.91 2.49
C GLY A 346 3.06 -18.32 2.18
N GLN A 347 4.00 -19.14 1.68
CA GLN A 347 5.32 -18.69 1.28
C GLN A 347 5.25 -17.78 0.03
N LEU A 348 4.35 -18.08 -0.93
CA LEU A 348 4.09 -17.22 -2.08
C LEU A 348 3.56 -15.83 -1.66
N GLN A 349 2.60 -15.77 -0.71
CA GLN A 349 2.11 -14.50 -0.17
C GLN A 349 3.22 -13.70 0.50
N GLY A 350 4.07 -14.38 1.29
CA GLY A 350 5.25 -13.76 1.89
C GLY A 350 6.24 -13.21 0.85
N ALA A 351 6.46 -13.97 -0.24
CA ALA A 351 7.32 -13.55 -1.34
C ALA A 351 6.75 -12.32 -2.08
N ASN A 352 5.44 -12.29 -2.36
CA ASN A 352 4.79 -11.13 -2.97
C ASN A 352 4.85 -9.88 -2.06
N ALA A 353 4.64 -10.05 -0.76
CA ALA A 353 4.80 -8.96 0.21
C ALA A 353 6.24 -8.41 0.23
N SER A 354 7.24 -9.28 0.10
CA SER A 354 8.66 -8.87 -0.01
C SER A 354 8.95 -8.09 -1.28
N LEU A 355 8.37 -8.49 -2.43
CA LEU A 355 8.47 -7.73 -3.69
C LEU A 355 7.83 -6.34 -3.56
N MET A 356 6.67 -6.27 -2.93
CA MET A 356 5.98 -5.00 -2.66
C MET A 356 6.82 -4.09 -1.73
N ALA A 357 7.43 -4.67 -0.69
CA ALA A 357 8.29 -3.93 0.23
C ALA A 357 9.56 -3.40 -0.44
N LEU A 358 10.20 -4.21 -1.32
CA LEU A 358 11.34 -3.76 -2.13
C LEU A 358 10.95 -2.63 -3.10
N ALA A 359 9.80 -2.75 -3.75
CA ALA A 359 9.28 -1.67 -4.59
C ALA A 359 9.01 -0.40 -3.77
N GLY A 360 8.42 -0.53 -2.58
CA GLY A 360 8.19 0.57 -1.64
C GLY A 360 9.47 1.23 -1.14
N LEU A 361 10.56 0.46 -1.01
CA LEU A 361 11.87 0.99 -0.62
C LEU A 361 12.54 1.78 -1.77
N LEU A 362 12.49 1.27 -2.99
CA LEU A 362 13.17 1.87 -4.14
C LEU A 362 12.36 2.98 -4.81
N GLY A 363 11.04 2.82 -4.85
CA GLY A 363 10.14 3.65 -5.65
C GLY A 363 10.13 5.13 -5.26
N PRO A 364 9.98 5.51 -3.97
CA PRO A 364 9.93 6.91 -3.59
C PRO A 364 11.17 7.67 -4.02
N GLY A 365 12.37 7.15 -3.74
CA GLY A 365 13.62 7.74 -4.19
C GLY A 365 13.71 7.86 -5.70
N LEU A 366 13.38 6.78 -6.43
CA LEU A 366 13.44 6.76 -7.89
C LEU A 366 12.53 7.82 -8.52
N PHE A 367 11.23 7.79 -8.20
CA PHE A 367 10.25 8.64 -8.89
C PHE A 367 10.36 10.10 -8.50
N THR A 368 10.68 10.40 -7.23
CA THR A 368 10.84 11.80 -6.81
C THR A 368 12.11 12.43 -7.36
N GLN A 369 13.20 11.68 -7.50
CA GLN A 369 14.43 12.17 -8.16
C GLN A 369 14.18 12.43 -9.66
N VAL A 370 13.48 11.51 -10.35
CA VAL A 370 13.09 11.74 -11.76
C VAL A 370 12.21 12.98 -11.87
N PHE A 371 11.26 13.19 -10.96
CA PHE A 371 10.42 14.38 -10.95
C PHE A 371 11.23 15.64 -10.70
N ALA A 372 12.04 15.67 -9.63
CA ALA A 372 12.87 16.80 -9.27
C ALA A 372 13.79 17.23 -10.42
N TYR A 373 14.46 16.25 -11.06
CA TYR A 373 15.29 16.50 -12.23
C TYR A 373 14.51 17.06 -13.41
N ALA A 374 13.32 16.50 -13.69
CA ALA A 374 12.50 16.89 -14.84
C ALA A 374 11.91 18.30 -14.74
N ILE A 375 11.82 18.88 -13.53
CA ILE A 375 11.30 20.25 -13.30
C ILE A 375 12.38 21.23 -12.85
N ALA A 376 13.64 20.78 -12.70
CA ALA A 376 14.73 21.65 -12.26
C ALA A 376 15.01 22.77 -13.27
N PRO A 377 15.32 24.00 -12.82
CA PRO A 377 15.72 25.08 -13.71
C PRO A 377 16.98 24.71 -14.51
N GLY A 378 16.96 24.96 -15.82
CA GLY A 378 18.10 24.69 -16.70
C GLY A 378 18.21 23.29 -17.27
N THR A 379 17.29 22.37 -16.96
CA THR A 379 17.21 21.08 -17.64
C THR A 379 16.70 21.27 -19.07
N ALA A 380 17.36 20.59 -20.02
CA ALA A 380 17.00 20.65 -21.45
C ALA A 380 15.58 20.10 -21.73
N TRP A 381 15.05 19.26 -20.84
CA TRP A 381 13.79 18.55 -21.00
C TRP A 381 12.88 18.85 -19.81
N GLN A 382 12.11 19.95 -19.90
CA GLN A 382 11.08 20.24 -18.92
C GLN A 382 9.86 19.30 -19.17
N LEU A 383 9.93 18.11 -18.61
CA LEU A 383 8.90 17.08 -18.73
C LEU A 383 8.37 16.66 -17.35
N PRO A 384 7.52 17.45 -16.70
CA PRO A 384 7.04 17.16 -15.34
C PRO A 384 6.40 15.77 -15.20
N GLY A 385 5.81 15.24 -16.27
CA GLY A 385 5.21 13.90 -16.33
C GLY A 385 6.18 12.73 -16.44
N ALA A 386 7.50 12.96 -16.50
CA ALA A 386 8.52 11.92 -16.67
C ALA A 386 8.39 10.74 -15.69
N PRO A 387 8.07 10.92 -14.38
CA PRO A 387 7.88 9.80 -13.47
C PRO A 387 6.75 8.86 -13.89
N PHE A 388 5.64 9.42 -14.39
CA PHE A 388 4.50 8.63 -14.86
C PHE A 388 4.82 7.92 -16.18
N LEU A 389 5.58 8.54 -17.07
CA LEU A 389 6.05 7.91 -18.30
C LEU A 389 7.03 6.77 -18.01
N LEU A 390 7.89 6.91 -16.99
CA LEU A 390 8.73 5.83 -16.51
C LEU A 390 7.90 4.66 -15.98
N ALA A 391 6.88 4.94 -15.15
CA ALA A 391 5.96 3.91 -14.67
C ALA A 391 5.18 3.24 -15.81
N SER A 392 4.75 4.01 -16.82
CA SER A 392 4.14 3.50 -18.05
C SER A 392 5.07 2.53 -18.78
N ALA A 393 6.34 2.90 -18.97
CA ALA A 393 7.35 2.05 -19.60
C ALA A 393 7.60 0.75 -18.79
N MET A 394 7.61 0.83 -17.45
CA MET A 394 7.74 -0.34 -16.59
C MET A 394 6.56 -1.30 -16.75
N LEU A 395 5.31 -0.79 -16.82
CA LEU A 395 4.13 -1.63 -17.03
C LEU A 395 4.08 -2.22 -18.44
N LEU A 396 4.56 -1.49 -19.45
CA LEU A 396 4.69 -2.03 -20.80
C LEU A 396 5.71 -3.18 -20.84
N ALA A 397 6.84 -3.02 -20.15
CA ALA A 397 7.83 -4.08 -19.99
C ALA A 397 7.25 -5.29 -19.23
N ALA A 398 6.47 -5.04 -18.17
CA ALA A 398 5.76 -6.09 -17.44
C ALA A 398 4.74 -6.82 -18.33
N ALA A 399 4.01 -6.10 -19.19
CA ALA A 399 3.07 -6.71 -20.15
C ALA A 399 3.81 -7.59 -21.18
N ALA A 400 4.92 -7.11 -21.74
CA ALA A 400 5.75 -7.90 -22.64
C ALA A 400 6.35 -9.14 -21.97
N LEU A 401 6.83 -9.00 -20.72
CA LEU A 401 7.35 -10.11 -19.94
C LEU A 401 6.26 -11.12 -19.61
N SER A 402 5.09 -10.66 -19.14
CA SER A 402 3.96 -11.53 -18.82
C SER A 402 3.48 -12.32 -20.03
N TRP A 403 3.42 -11.68 -21.20
CA TRP A 403 3.05 -12.35 -22.46
C TRP A 403 4.00 -13.50 -22.81
N ARG A 404 5.31 -13.33 -22.57
CA ARG A 404 6.33 -14.36 -22.83
C ARG A 404 6.28 -15.51 -21.82
N VAL A 405 6.16 -15.18 -20.53
CA VAL A 405 6.26 -16.14 -19.43
C VAL A 405 5.00 -17.01 -19.32
N THR A 406 3.84 -16.47 -19.65
CA THR A 406 2.54 -17.17 -19.55
C THR A 406 2.13 -17.88 -20.84
N ARG A 407 3.01 -18.00 -21.85
CA ARG A 407 2.73 -18.79 -23.06
C ARG A 407 2.51 -20.27 -22.72
N PRO A 408 1.49 -20.93 -23.27
CA PRO A 408 1.29 -22.37 -23.12
C PRO A 408 2.52 -23.16 -23.57
N ALA A 409 2.82 -24.26 -22.89
CA ALA A 409 3.99 -25.11 -23.21
C ALA A 409 3.94 -25.73 -24.61
N MET A 410 2.79 -25.72 -25.27
CA MET A 410 2.59 -26.29 -26.61
C MET A 410 3.33 -25.56 -27.75
N ASP A 411 3.73 -24.31 -27.56
CA ASP A 411 4.49 -23.55 -28.56
C ASP A 411 6.03 -23.74 -28.45
N ARG A 412 6.52 -24.56 -27.51
CA ARG A 412 7.96 -24.78 -27.28
C ARG A 412 8.50 -26.05 -27.95
N SER A 413 7.66 -26.78 -28.69
CA SER A 413 8.03 -28.00 -29.41
C SER A 413 7.93 -27.87 -30.94
N ALA A 414 7.88 -26.64 -31.47
CA ALA A 414 7.96 -26.38 -32.90
C ALA A 414 9.31 -25.77 -33.28
#